data_32ae51de9869c083a3f2a3a95fe5f0a8
#
_entry.id   32ae51de9869c083a3f2a3a95fe5f0a8
#
_cell.length_a   1.000
_cell.length_b   1.000
_cell.length_c   1.000
_cell.angle_alpha   90.00
_cell.angle_beta   90.00
_cell.angle_gamma   90.00
#
_symmetry.space_group_name_H-M   'P 1'
#
loop_
_entity.id
_entity.type
_entity.pdbx_description
1 polymer ?
#
loop_
_entity_poly.entity_id
_entity_poly.type
_entity_poly.pdbx_seq_one_letter_code
_entity_poly.pdbx_strand_id
1 'polypeptide(L)'
;MKQPKARILVVEDDPAILNGLMDVLVFNGYSAEGVADGGLGLAAALEKSHDLILLDVMLPTLDGFSICRQVRKQKPNQAIVMITAKGSEDDVIAGFKAGADDYVSKPFSLRELMVRVEAVLRRSGKQVGGEQIALSGILFDGRNLRAIRGEAVLEITRREMDIIVYLFRNQQRIVSKKELLTEVWHYADAGIETRTVDIHIQKLRKKLLELNPERALIQTIRGEGYRLEPEP
;
A
#
# COMPACT_ATOMS: atom_id res chain seq x y z
N MET A 1 -8.24 11.88 29.35
CA MET A 1 -8.18 12.16 27.88
C MET A 1 -8.31 10.83 27.17
N LYS A 2 -9.17 10.72 26.13
CA LYS A 2 -9.25 9.48 25.32
C LYS A 2 -7.92 9.30 24.57
N GLN A 3 -7.40 8.08 24.53
CA GLN A 3 -6.25 7.76 23.69
C GLN A 3 -6.60 8.01 22.21
N PRO A 4 -5.68 8.57 21.41
CA PRO A 4 -5.91 8.75 19.98
C PRO A 4 -6.10 7.40 19.28
N LYS A 5 -6.90 7.36 18.23
CA LYS A 5 -7.17 6.14 17.44
C LYS A 5 -5.90 5.57 16.79
N ALA A 6 -5.03 6.45 16.30
CA ALA A 6 -3.73 6.13 15.71
C ALA A 6 -2.87 7.40 15.62
N ARG A 7 -1.56 7.22 15.38
CA ARG A 7 -0.58 8.29 15.17
C ARG A 7 -0.24 8.39 13.69
N ILE A 8 -0.46 9.55 13.09
CA ILE A 8 -0.29 9.78 11.65
C ILE A 8 0.77 10.88 11.44
N LEU A 9 1.79 10.57 10.64
CA LEU A 9 2.74 11.55 10.12
C LEU A 9 2.20 12.09 8.79
N VAL A 10 2.17 13.42 8.63
CA VAL A 10 1.85 14.11 7.38
C VAL A 10 3.09 14.83 6.89
N VAL A 11 3.58 14.49 5.70
CA VAL A 11 4.70 15.17 5.05
C VAL A 11 4.18 15.84 3.79
N GLU A 12 4.05 17.18 3.85
CA GLU A 12 3.40 18.01 2.82
C GLU A 12 3.98 19.42 2.91
N ASP A 13 4.51 19.97 1.83
CA ASP A 13 5.18 21.28 1.83
C ASP A 13 4.22 22.46 1.67
N ASP A 14 3.03 22.26 1.11
CA ASP A 14 1.99 23.32 1.05
C ASP A 14 1.36 23.50 2.45
N PRO A 15 1.52 24.70 3.08
CA PRO A 15 1.01 24.93 4.43
C PRO A 15 -0.52 24.85 4.52
N ALA A 16 -1.25 25.19 3.45
CA ALA A 16 -2.71 25.15 3.46
C ALA A 16 -3.21 23.70 3.44
N ILE A 17 -2.58 22.85 2.62
CA ILE A 17 -2.89 21.42 2.56
C ILE A 17 -2.47 20.74 3.86
N LEU A 18 -1.25 20.99 4.34
CA LEU A 18 -0.75 20.43 5.59
C LEU A 18 -1.68 20.73 6.77
N ASN A 19 -2.04 22.00 6.97
CA ASN A 19 -2.93 22.40 8.06
C ASN A 19 -4.32 21.78 7.90
N GLY A 20 -4.89 21.78 6.69
CA GLY A 20 -6.19 21.16 6.42
C GLY A 20 -6.19 19.65 6.70
N LEU A 21 -5.09 18.94 6.38
CA LEU A 21 -4.91 17.52 6.70
C LEU A 21 -4.80 17.31 8.21
N MET A 22 -4.00 18.12 8.90
CA MET A 22 -3.84 18.06 10.35
C MET A 22 -5.19 18.24 11.06
N ASP A 23 -5.95 19.27 10.67
CA ASP A 23 -7.25 19.58 11.29
C ASP A 23 -8.25 18.43 11.11
N VAL A 24 -8.38 17.90 9.90
CA VAL A 24 -9.33 16.81 9.63
C VAL A 24 -8.94 15.52 10.35
N LEU A 25 -7.65 15.23 10.47
CA LEU A 25 -7.17 14.05 11.20
C LEU A 25 -7.46 14.17 12.70
N VAL A 26 -7.15 15.32 13.30
CA VAL A 26 -7.44 15.61 14.71
C VAL A 26 -8.94 15.58 14.98
N PHE A 27 -9.76 16.18 14.12
CA PHE A 27 -11.22 16.15 14.22
C PHE A 27 -11.77 14.71 14.24
N ASN A 28 -11.16 13.80 13.45
CA ASN A 28 -11.52 12.38 13.41
C ASN A 28 -10.92 11.55 14.55
N GLY A 29 -10.20 12.17 15.49
CA GLY A 29 -9.68 11.52 16.70
C GLY A 29 -8.32 10.84 16.54
N TYR A 30 -7.55 11.21 15.52
CA TYR A 30 -6.17 10.79 15.33
C TYR A 30 -5.20 11.77 16.02
N SER A 31 -4.00 11.28 16.37
CA SER A 31 -2.86 12.14 16.67
C SER A 31 -2.11 12.39 15.37
N ALA A 32 -1.96 13.63 14.96
CA ALA A 32 -1.28 13.99 13.73
C ALA A 32 0.00 14.79 14.03
N GLU A 33 1.06 14.52 13.28
CA GLU A 33 2.32 15.25 13.27
C GLU A 33 2.58 15.73 11.83
N GLY A 34 2.80 17.04 11.64
CA GLY A 34 3.00 17.65 10.32
C GLY A 34 4.46 18.06 10.13
N VAL A 35 5.00 17.80 8.94
CA VAL A 35 6.37 18.17 8.52
C VAL A 35 6.32 18.68 7.08
N ALA A 36 6.95 19.85 6.83
CA ALA A 36 6.90 20.51 5.52
C ALA A 36 8.16 20.26 4.66
N ASP A 37 9.10 19.45 5.09
CA ASP A 37 10.35 19.15 4.39
C ASP A 37 10.58 17.64 4.31
N GLY A 38 11.02 17.17 3.14
CA GLY A 38 11.19 15.75 2.89
C GLY A 38 12.31 15.11 3.71
N GLY A 39 13.41 15.81 3.97
CA GLY A 39 14.50 15.32 4.79
C GLY A 39 14.08 15.15 6.25
N LEU A 40 13.40 16.16 6.80
CA LEU A 40 12.83 16.09 8.15
C LEU A 40 11.72 15.05 8.24
N GLY A 41 10.92 14.92 7.19
CA GLY A 41 9.86 13.89 7.07
C GLY A 41 10.44 12.49 7.14
N LEU A 42 11.53 12.22 6.42
CA LEU A 42 12.24 10.94 6.50
C LEU A 42 12.76 10.67 7.92
N ALA A 43 13.42 11.65 8.54
CA ALA A 43 13.91 11.51 9.90
C ALA A 43 12.77 11.17 10.88
N ALA A 44 11.67 11.94 10.85
CA ALA A 44 10.49 11.67 11.67
C ALA A 44 9.89 10.27 11.41
N ALA A 45 9.82 9.85 10.14
CA ALA A 45 9.31 8.54 9.77
C ALA A 45 10.16 7.38 10.29
N LEU A 46 11.49 7.57 10.39
CA LEU A 46 12.41 6.52 10.85
C LEU A 46 12.57 6.50 12.36
N GLU A 47 12.67 7.66 13.01
CA GLU A 47 12.96 7.79 14.44
C GLU A 47 11.73 7.53 15.32
N LYS A 48 10.53 7.92 14.85
CA LYS A 48 9.31 7.83 15.63
C LYS A 48 8.42 6.67 15.15
N SER A 49 7.51 6.24 16.03
CA SER A 49 6.50 5.24 15.69
C SER A 49 5.23 5.93 15.25
N HIS A 50 4.90 5.80 13.98
CA HIS A 50 3.62 6.22 13.39
C HIS A 50 2.89 5.00 12.84
N ASP A 51 1.56 5.00 12.95
CA ASP A 51 0.72 3.92 12.41
C ASP A 51 0.51 4.09 10.91
N LEU A 52 0.56 5.35 10.42
CA LEU A 52 0.40 5.70 9.00
C LEU A 52 1.26 6.92 8.67
N ILE A 53 1.77 6.96 7.44
CA ILE A 53 2.42 8.14 6.84
C ILE A 53 1.57 8.58 5.65
N LEU A 54 1.11 9.83 5.67
CA LEU A 54 0.60 10.55 4.49
C LEU A 54 1.77 11.33 3.89
N LEU A 55 2.09 11.07 2.65
CA LEU A 55 3.35 11.51 2.05
C LEU A 55 3.12 12.16 0.70
N ASP A 56 3.37 13.46 0.59
CA ASP A 56 3.41 14.09 -0.74
C ASP A 56 4.61 13.58 -1.54
N VAL A 57 4.44 13.52 -2.83
CA VAL A 57 5.49 13.17 -3.79
C VAL A 57 6.43 14.34 -4.03
N MET A 58 5.88 15.54 -4.15
CA MET A 58 6.64 16.74 -4.52
C MET A 58 7.05 17.53 -3.27
N LEU A 59 8.15 17.12 -2.66
CA LEU A 59 8.67 17.74 -1.44
C LEU A 59 10.03 18.40 -1.70
N PRO A 60 10.38 19.47 -1.00
CA PRO A 60 11.72 20.02 -0.99
C PRO A 60 12.70 19.05 -0.32
N THR A 61 13.99 19.19 -0.63
CA THR A 61 15.11 18.44 -0.08
C THR A 61 15.15 16.98 -0.52
N LEU A 62 14.05 16.21 -0.33
CA LEU A 62 13.95 14.80 -0.67
C LEU A 62 12.53 14.45 -1.12
N ASP A 63 12.40 13.91 -2.33
CA ASP A 63 11.09 13.54 -2.90
C ASP A 63 10.42 12.36 -2.17
N GLY A 64 9.08 12.32 -2.20
CA GLY A 64 8.29 11.31 -1.51
C GLY A 64 8.56 9.87 -1.96
N PHE A 65 8.92 9.64 -3.23
CA PHE A 65 9.27 8.29 -3.68
C PHE A 65 10.57 7.81 -3.03
N SER A 66 11.55 8.69 -2.87
CA SER A 66 12.82 8.40 -2.21
C SER A 66 12.61 8.14 -0.72
N ILE A 67 11.76 8.93 -0.06
CA ILE A 67 11.36 8.71 1.34
C ILE A 67 10.70 7.33 1.48
N CYS A 68 9.71 7.03 0.65
CA CYS A 68 8.99 5.77 0.69
C CYS A 68 9.94 4.57 0.55
N ARG A 69 10.86 4.59 -0.41
CA ARG A 69 11.87 3.53 -0.59
C ARG A 69 12.75 3.34 0.64
N GLN A 70 13.20 4.43 1.26
CA GLN A 70 14.06 4.36 2.45
C GLN A 70 13.31 3.86 3.67
N VAL A 71 12.07 4.33 3.88
CA VAL A 71 11.20 3.81 4.95
C VAL A 71 10.94 2.32 4.77
N ARG A 72 10.65 1.85 3.55
CA ARG A 72 10.42 0.43 3.27
C ARG A 72 11.62 -0.46 3.61
N LYS A 73 12.83 0.01 3.36
CA LYS A 73 14.06 -0.75 3.71
C LYS A 73 14.20 -0.99 5.21
N GLN A 74 13.79 -0.02 6.04
CA GLN A 74 13.97 -0.10 7.50
C GLN A 74 12.70 -0.54 8.22
N LYS A 75 11.53 -0.16 7.70
CA LYS A 75 10.21 -0.46 8.26
C LYS A 75 9.30 -1.08 7.17
N PRO A 76 9.49 -2.35 6.78
CA PRO A 76 8.76 -2.99 5.68
C PRO A 76 7.23 -2.95 5.85
N ASN A 77 6.75 -2.98 7.10
CA ASN A 77 5.32 -3.00 7.46
C ASN A 77 4.70 -1.61 7.67
N GLN A 78 5.47 -0.52 7.54
CA GLN A 78 4.95 0.83 7.73
C GLN A 78 3.83 1.11 6.72
N ALA A 79 2.66 1.56 7.21
CA ALA A 79 1.60 1.99 6.30
C ALA A 79 1.95 3.34 5.68
N ILE A 80 1.86 3.45 4.35
CA ILE A 80 2.18 4.67 3.59
C ILE A 80 1.10 4.90 2.53
N VAL A 81 0.46 6.07 2.59
CA VAL A 81 -0.43 6.60 1.55
C VAL A 81 0.25 7.78 0.89
N MET A 82 0.47 7.70 -0.42
CA MET A 82 1.01 8.82 -1.18
C MET A 82 -0.10 9.78 -1.61
N ILE A 83 0.21 11.07 -1.50
CA ILE A 83 -0.63 12.17 -1.99
C ILE A 83 0.15 12.89 -3.09
N THR A 84 -0.47 13.23 -4.23
CA THR A 84 0.27 13.87 -5.31
C THR A 84 -0.60 14.68 -6.24
N ALA A 85 -0.06 15.78 -6.76
CA ALA A 85 -0.63 16.54 -7.87
C ALA A 85 -0.42 15.83 -9.23
N LYS A 86 0.50 14.88 -9.30
CA LYS A 86 0.83 14.16 -10.52
C LYS A 86 -0.09 12.96 -10.69
N GLY A 87 -1.11 13.12 -11.55
CA GLY A 87 -2.05 12.05 -11.94
C GLY A 87 -1.63 11.30 -13.19
N SER A 88 -0.39 11.46 -13.70
CA SER A 88 0.06 10.66 -14.84
C SER A 88 0.18 9.19 -14.44
N GLU A 89 -0.04 8.30 -15.42
CA GLU A 89 0.08 6.86 -15.20
C GLU A 89 1.47 6.48 -14.69
N ASP A 90 2.50 7.15 -15.20
CA ASP A 90 3.89 6.90 -14.82
C ASP A 90 4.19 7.30 -13.37
N ASP A 91 3.59 8.38 -12.86
CA ASP A 91 3.78 8.83 -11.48
C ASP A 91 3.10 7.89 -10.47
N VAL A 92 1.90 7.44 -10.79
CA VAL A 92 1.18 6.44 -9.98
C VAL A 92 1.96 5.12 -9.96
N ILE A 93 2.48 4.69 -11.12
CA ILE A 93 3.35 3.51 -11.24
C ILE A 93 4.64 3.69 -10.42
N ALA A 94 5.25 4.88 -10.44
CA ALA A 94 6.45 5.18 -9.67
C ALA A 94 6.20 5.12 -8.16
N GLY A 95 5.06 5.64 -7.69
CA GLY A 95 4.66 5.58 -6.27
C GLY A 95 4.48 4.17 -5.76
N PHE A 96 3.77 3.35 -6.53
CA PHE A 96 3.64 1.95 -6.18
C PHE A 96 4.96 1.18 -6.31
N LYS A 97 5.83 1.49 -7.29
CA LYS A 97 7.19 0.95 -7.35
C LYS A 97 8.02 1.31 -6.12
N ALA A 98 7.80 2.48 -5.52
CA ALA A 98 8.44 2.87 -4.28
C ALA A 98 7.96 2.09 -3.06
N GLY A 99 6.79 1.45 -3.12
CA GLY A 99 6.26 0.59 -2.06
C GLY A 99 5.10 1.18 -1.26
N ALA A 100 4.43 2.22 -1.75
CA ALA A 100 3.22 2.75 -1.11
C ALA A 100 2.10 1.70 -1.04
N ASP A 101 1.27 1.78 0.00
CA ASP A 101 0.10 0.91 0.18
C ASP A 101 -1.11 1.45 -0.57
N ASP A 102 -1.20 2.76 -0.74
CA ASP A 102 -2.25 3.44 -1.46
C ASP A 102 -1.78 4.79 -2.02
N TYR A 103 -2.62 5.40 -2.86
CA TYR A 103 -2.30 6.59 -3.62
C TYR A 103 -3.53 7.48 -3.78
N VAL A 104 -3.38 8.79 -3.55
CA VAL A 104 -4.44 9.79 -3.68
C VAL A 104 -3.98 10.90 -4.59
N SER A 105 -4.73 11.17 -5.67
CA SER A 105 -4.42 12.25 -6.60
C SER A 105 -5.04 13.57 -6.12
N LYS A 106 -4.26 14.65 -6.14
CA LYS A 106 -4.76 16.03 -5.96
C LYS A 106 -5.45 16.49 -7.27
N PRO A 107 -6.61 17.15 -7.23
CA PRO A 107 -7.40 17.48 -6.04
C PRO A 107 -8.19 16.27 -5.53
N PHE A 108 -8.24 16.08 -4.22
CA PHE A 108 -9.01 15.03 -3.56
C PHE A 108 -10.04 15.62 -2.59
N SER A 109 -11.10 14.87 -2.33
CA SER A 109 -12.01 15.22 -1.23
C SER A 109 -11.46 14.72 0.10
N LEU A 110 -11.64 15.51 1.17
CA LEU A 110 -11.26 15.07 2.53
C LEU A 110 -11.99 13.78 2.92
N ARG A 111 -13.22 13.58 2.45
CA ARG A 111 -13.98 12.35 2.67
C ARG A 111 -13.29 11.13 2.02
N GLU A 112 -12.84 11.27 0.78
CA GLU A 112 -12.11 10.20 0.08
C GLU A 112 -10.82 9.84 0.82
N LEU A 113 -10.03 10.86 1.20
CA LEU A 113 -8.80 10.64 1.95
C LEU A 113 -9.07 9.91 3.27
N MET A 114 -10.10 10.31 4.03
CA MET A 114 -10.44 9.68 5.30
C MET A 114 -10.85 8.22 5.14
N VAL A 115 -11.61 7.88 4.10
CA VAL A 115 -11.95 6.49 3.78
C VAL A 115 -10.67 5.65 3.56
N ARG A 116 -9.69 6.19 2.84
CA ARG A 116 -8.40 5.52 2.58
C ARG A 116 -7.55 5.39 3.85
N VAL A 117 -7.47 6.44 4.65
CA VAL A 117 -6.79 6.44 5.96
C VAL A 117 -7.36 5.35 6.87
N GLU A 118 -8.68 5.30 7.03
CA GLU A 118 -9.35 4.30 7.86
C GLU A 118 -9.14 2.88 7.33
N ALA A 119 -9.21 2.69 6.02
CA ALA A 119 -8.99 1.39 5.39
C ALA A 119 -7.56 0.88 5.63
N VAL A 120 -6.55 1.74 5.49
CA VAL A 120 -5.15 1.38 5.70
C VAL A 120 -4.87 1.11 7.19
N LEU A 121 -5.37 1.94 8.10
CA LEU A 121 -5.18 1.76 9.55
C LEU A 121 -5.88 0.52 10.11
N ARG A 122 -7.08 0.18 9.62
CA ARG A 122 -7.79 -1.03 10.02
C ARG A 122 -6.98 -2.31 9.73
N ARG A 123 -6.17 -2.29 8.69
CA ARG A 123 -5.25 -3.38 8.34
C ARG A 123 -4.04 -3.46 9.24
N SER A 124 -3.42 -2.33 9.59
CA SER A 124 -2.22 -2.31 10.43
C SER A 124 -2.49 -2.93 11.81
N GLY A 125 -3.74 -2.89 12.29
CA GLY A 125 -4.17 -3.55 13.53
C GLY A 125 -4.60 -5.01 13.40
N LYS A 126 -4.92 -5.49 12.20
CA LYS A 126 -5.17 -6.91 11.93
C LYS A 126 -3.86 -7.57 11.50
N GLN A 127 -3.23 -8.28 12.41
CA GLN A 127 -2.24 -9.28 12.03
C GLN A 127 -2.93 -10.28 11.09
N VAL A 128 -2.74 -10.15 9.77
CA VAL A 128 -2.72 -11.31 8.89
C VAL A 128 -1.42 -12.02 9.26
N GLY A 129 -1.42 -12.48 10.52
CA GLY A 129 -0.24 -12.99 11.17
C GLY A 129 -0.04 -14.43 10.83
N GLY A 130 1.04 -14.72 10.15
CA GLY A 130 1.62 -16.02 10.15
C GLY A 130 1.05 -17.03 9.15
N GLU A 131 0.22 -16.62 8.21
CA GLU A 131 -0.20 -17.51 7.13
C GLU A 131 0.98 -17.77 6.19
N GLN A 132 1.39 -19.03 6.13
CA GLN A 132 2.31 -19.52 5.12
C GLN A 132 1.49 -20.14 4.00
N ILE A 133 1.72 -19.70 2.78
CA ILE A 133 1.07 -20.21 1.58
C ILE A 133 2.13 -20.79 0.68
N ALA A 134 1.98 -22.03 0.29
CA ALA A 134 2.78 -22.67 -0.75
C ALA A 134 1.98 -22.64 -2.06
N LEU A 135 2.58 -22.06 -3.11
CA LEU A 135 1.96 -21.94 -4.43
C LEU A 135 3.03 -22.08 -5.51
N SER A 136 2.91 -23.06 -6.37
CA SER A 136 3.81 -23.30 -7.52
C SER A 136 5.30 -23.29 -7.15
N GLY A 137 5.64 -23.95 -6.02
CA GLY A 137 7.00 -24.03 -5.50
C GLY A 137 7.53 -22.76 -4.83
N ILE A 138 6.69 -21.73 -4.63
CA ILE A 138 7.02 -20.53 -3.87
C ILE A 138 6.32 -20.61 -2.51
N LEU A 139 7.10 -20.44 -1.43
CA LEU A 139 6.60 -20.27 -0.08
C LEU A 139 6.43 -18.77 0.23
N PHE A 140 5.22 -18.34 0.47
CA PHE A 140 4.89 -16.99 0.93
C PHE A 140 4.82 -16.97 2.46
N ASP A 141 5.72 -16.23 3.09
CA ASP A 141 5.76 -16.04 4.54
C ASP A 141 5.15 -14.69 4.92
N GLY A 142 3.92 -14.72 5.41
CA GLY A 142 3.17 -13.52 5.79
C GLY A 142 3.69 -12.83 7.06
N ARG A 143 4.49 -13.51 7.91
CA ARG A 143 5.12 -12.90 9.09
C ARG A 143 6.30 -12.01 8.69
N ASN A 144 7.15 -12.55 7.83
CA ASN A 144 8.39 -11.90 7.44
C ASN A 144 8.26 -11.11 6.13
N LEU A 145 7.07 -11.13 5.49
CA LEU A 145 6.79 -10.51 4.19
C LEU A 145 7.80 -10.92 3.11
N ARG A 146 7.95 -12.23 2.93
CA ARG A 146 8.89 -12.83 1.99
C ARG A 146 8.21 -13.85 1.10
N ALA A 147 8.69 -13.94 -0.14
CA ALA A 147 8.41 -15.02 -1.06
C ALA A 147 9.73 -15.79 -1.29
N ILE A 148 9.71 -17.11 -1.12
CA ILE A 148 10.91 -17.95 -1.08
C ILE A 148 10.75 -19.09 -2.09
N ARG A 149 11.75 -19.29 -2.95
CA ARG A 149 11.83 -20.46 -3.85
C ARG A 149 13.26 -21.00 -3.86
N GLY A 150 13.47 -22.18 -3.26
CA GLY A 150 14.82 -22.69 -3.04
C GLY A 150 15.65 -21.73 -2.19
N GLU A 151 16.79 -21.28 -2.70
CA GLU A 151 17.65 -20.30 -2.03
C GLU A 151 17.27 -18.84 -2.34
N ALA A 152 16.41 -18.61 -3.34
CA ALA A 152 15.98 -17.27 -3.73
C ALA A 152 14.93 -16.74 -2.75
N VAL A 153 15.20 -15.55 -2.20
CA VAL A 153 14.30 -14.84 -1.28
C VAL A 153 14.02 -13.46 -1.82
N LEU A 154 12.74 -13.09 -1.87
CA LEU A 154 12.27 -11.81 -2.35
C LEU A 154 11.37 -11.15 -1.32
N GLU A 155 11.62 -9.87 -1.03
CA GLU A 155 10.77 -9.10 -0.13
C GLU A 155 9.49 -8.67 -0.85
N ILE A 156 8.36 -8.88 -0.18
CA ILE A 156 7.04 -8.46 -0.64
C ILE A 156 6.43 -7.47 0.36
N THR A 157 5.62 -6.54 -0.12
CA THR A 157 4.92 -5.61 0.76
C THR A 157 3.72 -6.30 1.42
N ARG A 158 3.21 -5.69 2.49
CA ARG A 158 1.98 -6.17 3.14
C ARG A 158 0.82 -6.26 2.14
N ARG A 159 0.66 -5.26 1.28
CA ARG A 159 -0.39 -5.24 0.25
C ARG A 159 -0.25 -6.38 -0.75
N GLU A 160 0.96 -6.64 -1.22
CA GLU A 160 1.25 -7.76 -2.12
C GLU A 160 0.92 -9.11 -1.48
N MET A 161 1.25 -9.26 -0.19
CA MET A 161 0.91 -10.47 0.57
C MET A 161 -0.62 -10.65 0.71
N ASP A 162 -1.35 -9.58 1.04
CA ASP A 162 -2.81 -9.66 1.19
C ASP A 162 -3.50 -10.02 -0.13
N ILE A 163 -2.99 -9.53 -1.27
CA ILE A 163 -3.48 -9.92 -2.60
C ILE A 163 -3.27 -11.43 -2.82
N ILE A 164 -2.07 -11.95 -2.55
CA ILE A 164 -1.77 -13.37 -2.69
C ILE A 164 -2.68 -14.22 -1.80
N VAL A 165 -2.81 -13.86 -0.52
CA VAL A 165 -3.68 -14.57 0.43
C VAL A 165 -5.12 -14.60 -0.08
N TYR A 166 -5.63 -13.45 -0.54
CA TYR A 166 -7.01 -13.38 -1.01
C TYR A 166 -7.25 -14.19 -2.28
N LEU A 167 -6.36 -14.06 -3.26
CA LEU A 167 -6.43 -14.84 -4.50
C LEU A 167 -6.27 -16.35 -4.23
N PHE A 168 -5.39 -16.74 -3.32
CA PHE A 168 -5.19 -18.14 -2.94
C PHE A 168 -6.44 -18.76 -2.31
N ARG A 169 -7.08 -18.04 -1.40
CA ARG A 169 -8.35 -18.48 -0.80
C ARG A 169 -9.49 -18.61 -1.81
N ASN A 170 -9.38 -17.92 -2.93
CA ASN A 170 -10.38 -17.89 -4.02
C ASN A 170 -9.85 -18.49 -5.33
N GLN A 171 -8.85 -19.38 -5.29
CA GLN A 171 -8.11 -19.87 -6.46
C GLN A 171 -8.97 -20.59 -7.51
N GLN A 172 -10.16 -21.07 -7.12
CA GLN A 172 -11.07 -21.80 -8.03
C GLN A 172 -11.97 -20.88 -8.88
N ARG A 173 -11.90 -19.56 -8.67
CA ARG A 173 -12.77 -18.60 -9.35
C ARG A 173 -12.04 -17.34 -9.77
N ILE A 174 -12.69 -16.55 -10.61
CA ILE A 174 -12.24 -15.20 -10.95
C ILE A 174 -12.61 -14.27 -9.81
N VAL A 175 -11.65 -13.42 -9.39
CA VAL A 175 -11.84 -12.37 -8.41
C VAL A 175 -11.88 -11.04 -9.13
N SER A 176 -12.98 -10.30 -9.01
CA SER A 176 -13.12 -9.01 -9.68
C SER A 176 -12.24 -7.93 -9.06
N LYS A 177 -11.89 -6.89 -9.83
CA LYS A 177 -11.15 -5.74 -9.32
C LYS A 177 -11.89 -5.04 -8.18
N LYS A 178 -13.21 -4.92 -8.31
CA LYS A 178 -14.08 -4.32 -7.30
C LYS A 178 -14.04 -5.13 -6.00
N GLU A 179 -14.09 -6.45 -6.11
CA GLU A 179 -13.98 -7.36 -4.98
C GLU A 179 -12.62 -7.22 -4.28
N LEU A 180 -11.52 -7.17 -5.04
CA LEU A 180 -10.21 -6.89 -4.46
C LEU A 180 -10.19 -5.56 -3.71
N LEU A 181 -10.76 -4.48 -4.27
CA LEU A 181 -10.85 -3.19 -3.58
C LEU A 181 -11.62 -3.29 -2.27
N THR A 182 -12.71 -4.05 -2.23
CA THR A 182 -13.50 -4.23 -1.01
C THR A 182 -12.77 -5.09 0.02
N GLU A 183 -12.25 -6.24 -0.40
CA GLU A 183 -11.74 -7.26 0.52
C GLU A 183 -10.26 -7.04 0.91
N VAL A 184 -9.44 -6.54 -0.01
CA VAL A 184 -8.01 -6.31 0.23
C VAL A 184 -7.75 -4.86 0.64
N TRP A 185 -8.40 -3.87 0.00
CA TRP A 185 -8.27 -2.46 0.38
C TRP A 185 -9.31 -2.03 1.42
N HIS A 186 -10.36 -2.83 1.64
CA HIS A 186 -11.46 -2.56 2.57
C HIS A 186 -12.19 -1.24 2.26
N TYR A 187 -12.30 -0.88 0.99
CA TYR A 187 -13.07 0.27 0.57
C TYR A 187 -14.56 -0.05 0.61
N ALA A 188 -15.31 0.74 1.37
CA ALA A 188 -16.76 0.57 1.50
C ALA A 188 -17.53 1.04 0.27
N ASP A 189 -16.94 1.89 -0.59
CA ASP A 189 -17.60 2.48 -1.74
C ASP A 189 -16.88 2.11 -3.05
N ALA A 190 -17.68 1.65 -4.00
CA ALA A 190 -17.21 1.15 -5.30
C ALA A 190 -16.92 2.27 -6.33
N GLY A 191 -17.09 3.54 -5.96
CA GLY A 191 -16.77 4.70 -6.81
C GLY A 191 -15.28 5.01 -6.92
N ILE A 192 -14.43 4.27 -6.18
CA ILE A 192 -12.98 4.44 -6.20
C ILE A 192 -12.39 3.73 -7.44
N GLU A 193 -11.47 4.42 -8.12
CA GLU A 193 -10.82 3.88 -9.32
C GLU A 193 -10.12 2.53 -9.06
N THR A 194 -10.44 1.54 -9.88
CA THR A 194 -9.86 0.18 -9.79
C THR A 194 -8.41 0.10 -10.26
N ARG A 195 -7.85 1.20 -10.77
CA ARG A 195 -6.48 1.29 -11.31
C ARG A 195 -5.41 0.91 -10.28
N THR A 196 -5.64 1.24 -9.00
CA THR A 196 -4.77 0.83 -7.89
C THR A 196 -4.54 -0.69 -7.88
N VAL A 197 -5.59 -1.48 -8.14
CA VAL A 197 -5.49 -2.94 -8.20
C VAL A 197 -4.58 -3.39 -9.34
N ASP A 198 -4.76 -2.82 -10.54
CA ASP A 198 -4.01 -3.20 -11.74
C ASP A 198 -2.50 -3.00 -11.54
N ILE A 199 -2.13 -1.87 -10.93
CA ILE A 199 -0.73 -1.53 -10.68
C ILE A 199 -0.09 -2.48 -9.66
N HIS A 200 -0.78 -2.78 -8.56
CA HIS A 200 -0.29 -3.74 -7.57
C HIS A 200 -0.14 -5.14 -8.16
N ILE A 201 -1.11 -5.60 -8.95
CA ILE A 201 -1.02 -6.89 -9.64
C ILE A 201 0.15 -6.93 -10.62
N GLN A 202 0.35 -5.86 -11.41
CA GLN A 202 1.47 -5.78 -12.36
C GLN A 202 2.82 -5.85 -11.64
N LYS A 203 2.97 -5.12 -10.54
CA LYS A 203 4.18 -5.12 -9.73
C LYS A 203 4.43 -6.49 -9.10
N LEU A 204 3.40 -7.08 -8.51
CA LEU A 204 3.48 -8.40 -7.91
C LEU A 204 3.87 -9.46 -8.94
N ARG A 205 3.27 -9.45 -10.13
CA ARG A 205 3.66 -10.32 -11.25
C ARG A 205 5.14 -10.21 -11.60
N LYS A 206 5.64 -8.97 -11.72
CA LYS A 206 7.06 -8.76 -12.03
C LYS A 206 7.95 -9.40 -10.98
N LYS A 207 7.66 -9.19 -9.71
CA LYS A 207 8.40 -9.82 -8.61
C LYS A 207 8.31 -11.36 -8.66
N LEU A 208 7.11 -11.91 -8.88
CA LEU A 208 6.93 -13.36 -8.92
C LEU A 208 7.64 -14.01 -10.12
N LEU A 209 7.76 -13.32 -11.25
CA LEU A 209 8.55 -13.77 -12.39
C LEU A 209 10.06 -13.82 -12.11
N GLU A 210 10.57 -13.00 -11.18
CA GLU A 210 11.97 -13.10 -10.73
C GLU A 210 12.22 -14.40 -9.98
N LEU A 211 11.24 -14.93 -9.24
CA LEU A 211 11.32 -16.22 -8.55
C LEU A 211 10.94 -17.40 -9.45
N ASN A 212 10.00 -17.23 -10.34
CA ASN A 212 9.50 -18.28 -11.23
C ASN A 212 9.32 -17.74 -12.66
N PRO A 213 10.40 -17.66 -13.46
CA PRO A 213 10.35 -17.10 -14.81
C PRO A 213 9.49 -17.90 -15.80
N GLU A 214 9.28 -19.18 -15.51
CA GLU A 214 8.60 -20.11 -16.41
C GLU A 214 7.06 -20.00 -16.32
N ARG A 215 6.54 -19.39 -15.25
CA ARG A 215 5.11 -19.40 -14.98
C ARG A 215 4.56 -18.08 -14.41
N ALA A 216 3.57 -17.53 -15.08
CA ALA A 216 2.80 -16.39 -14.59
C ALA A 216 1.72 -16.87 -13.61
N LEU A 217 1.90 -16.66 -12.30
CA LEU A 217 0.99 -17.16 -11.27
C LEU A 217 -0.37 -16.47 -11.23
N ILE A 218 -0.48 -15.24 -11.74
CA ILE A 218 -1.73 -14.45 -11.72
C ILE A 218 -2.13 -14.16 -13.16
N GLN A 219 -3.28 -14.65 -13.58
CA GLN A 219 -3.87 -14.39 -14.89
C GLN A 219 -4.82 -13.18 -14.84
N THR A 220 -4.91 -12.43 -15.96
CA THR A 220 -5.96 -11.45 -16.19
C THR A 220 -7.05 -12.07 -17.05
N ILE A 221 -8.28 -12.06 -16.55
CA ILE A 221 -9.46 -12.39 -17.33
C ILE A 221 -10.10 -11.07 -17.75
N ARG A 222 -10.01 -10.76 -19.04
CA ARG A 222 -10.44 -9.46 -19.58
C ARG A 222 -11.91 -9.18 -19.24
N GLY A 223 -12.18 -7.99 -18.70
CA GLY A 223 -13.52 -7.57 -18.32
C GLY A 223 -14.03 -8.14 -16.99
N GLU A 224 -13.39 -9.16 -16.43
CA GLU A 224 -13.86 -9.86 -15.23
C GLU A 224 -12.96 -9.62 -14.00
N GLY A 225 -11.62 -9.77 -14.14
CA GLY A 225 -10.70 -9.60 -13.01
C GLY A 225 -9.43 -10.44 -13.09
N TYR A 226 -9.08 -11.06 -11.97
CA TYR A 226 -7.85 -11.84 -11.81
C TYR A 226 -8.12 -13.22 -11.22
N ARG A 227 -7.27 -14.17 -11.57
CA ARG A 227 -7.31 -15.54 -11.06
C ARG A 227 -5.89 -16.06 -10.86
N LEU A 228 -5.68 -16.88 -9.82
CA LEU A 228 -4.45 -17.68 -9.75
C LEU A 228 -4.47 -18.79 -10.79
N GLU A 229 -3.32 -19.02 -11.39
CA GLU A 229 -3.15 -20.16 -12.30
C GLU A 229 -3.23 -21.45 -11.48
N PRO A 230 -4.14 -22.39 -11.79
CA PRO A 230 -4.21 -23.66 -11.07
C PRO A 230 -2.88 -24.40 -11.20
N GLU A 231 -2.49 -25.12 -10.14
CA GLU A 231 -1.39 -26.06 -10.23
C GLU A 231 -1.71 -27.17 -11.25
N PRO A 232 -0.73 -27.62 -12.03
CA PRO A 232 -0.92 -28.67 -13.02
C PRO A 232 -1.34 -30.02 -12.38
#